data_d9e52bf79226c185edf50cf91203b49d
#
_entry.id   d9e52bf79226c185edf50cf91203b49d
#
_cell.length_a   1.000
_cell.length_b   1.000
_cell.length_c   1.000
_cell.angle_alpha   90.00
_cell.angle_beta   90.00
_cell.angle_gamma   90.00
#
_symmetry.space_group_name_H-M   'P 1'
#
loop_
_entity.id
_entity.type
_entity.pdbx_description
1 polymer ?
#
loop_
_entity_poly.entity_id
_entity_poly.type
_entity_poly.pdbx_seq_one_letter_code
_entity_poly.pdbx_strand_id
1 'polypeptide(L)'
;MKRALLLFTIVVSCVSQELYAQKVAVKTNLLSDAFFSPNLGVEVGFAPRWTLDVSGPFNGWTLSHDRRWKHWAVQPEVRYWLCDRFGGHFFGAHLHGGQYNIGGFDGKINMLGTDFRKLKDTRYQGWFIGAGVSYGYAFILGRHWNLETEIGLGYSYTRYDRYRCSGCGKKVETDKPHHYIGPTKAAINLVYLF
;
A
#
# COMPACT_ATOMS: atom_id res chain seq x y z
N MET A 1 -34.28 -4.78 2.96
CA MET A 1 -33.38 -5.48 3.89
C MET A 1 -33.33 -7.01 3.63
N LYS A 2 -34.46 -7.76 3.60
CA LYS A 2 -34.44 -9.23 3.38
C LYS A 2 -33.75 -9.67 2.06
N ARG A 3 -33.94 -8.94 0.95
CA ARG A 3 -33.31 -9.25 -0.35
C ARG A 3 -31.80 -9.00 -0.36
N ALA A 4 -31.33 -7.98 0.34
CA ALA A 4 -29.89 -7.70 0.47
C ALA A 4 -29.19 -8.75 1.36
N LEU A 5 -29.86 -9.22 2.42
CA LEU A 5 -29.36 -10.29 3.27
C LEU A 5 -29.29 -11.62 2.50
N LEU A 6 -30.28 -11.91 1.66
CA LEU A 6 -30.32 -13.11 0.84
C LEU A 6 -29.21 -13.11 -0.23
N LEU A 7 -28.97 -11.97 -0.89
CA LEU A 7 -27.85 -11.80 -1.81
C LEU A 7 -26.49 -11.95 -1.12
N PHE A 8 -26.35 -11.38 0.06
CA PHE A 8 -25.13 -11.52 0.86
C PHE A 8 -24.90 -12.98 1.27
N THR A 9 -25.95 -13.70 1.68
CA THR A 9 -25.84 -15.13 2.04
C THR A 9 -25.52 -16.00 0.82
N ILE A 10 -26.09 -15.71 -0.35
CA ILE A 10 -25.77 -16.43 -1.60
C ILE A 10 -24.32 -16.17 -2.02
N VAL A 11 -23.85 -14.91 -1.95
CA VAL A 11 -22.44 -14.58 -2.25
C VAL A 11 -21.50 -15.29 -1.29
N VAL A 12 -21.80 -15.30 0.01
CA VAL A 12 -21.00 -16.02 1.03
C VAL A 12 -21.05 -17.53 0.80
N SER A 13 -22.17 -18.12 0.42
CA SER A 13 -22.26 -19.56 0.16
C SER A 13 -21.61 -19.97 -1.16
N CYS A 14 -21.59 -19.13 -2.19
CA CYS A 14 -20.83 -19.39 -3.42
C CYS A 14 -19.30 -19.35 -3.18
N VAL A 15 -18.84 -18.51 -2.27
CA VAL A 15 -17.42 -18.43 -1.87
C VAL A 15 -17.01 -19.67 -1.06
N SER A 16 -17.92 -20.32 -0.35
CA SER A 16 -17.59 -21.44 0.52
C SER A 16 -17.43 -22.82 -0.18
N GLN A 17 -17.76 -22.95 -1.44
CA GLN A 17 -17.66 -24.24 -2.15
C GLN A 17 -16.29 -24.54 -2.79
N GLU A 18 -15.42 -23.52 -2.95
CA GLU A 18 -14.07 -23.67 -3.50
C GLU A 18 -12.97 -23.68 -2.45
N LEU A 19 -13.31 -23.79 -1.15
CA LEU A 19 -12.40 -23.55 -0.01
C LEU A 19 -11.33 -24.63 0.23
N TYR A 20 -11.35 -25.77 -0.46
CA TYR A 20 -10.37 -26.83 -0.22
C TYR A 20 -8.99 -26.62 -0.89
N ALA A 21 -8.83 -25.60 -1.72
CA ALA A 21 -7.56 -25.26 -2.36
C ALA A 21 -7.14 -23.79 -2.17
N GLN A 22 -7.88 -22.99 -1.42
CA GLN A 22 -7.57 -21.57 -1.21
C GLN A 22 -6.62 -21.42 -0.03
N LYS A 23 -5.38 -21.10 -0.33
CA LYS A 23 -4.45 -20.63 0.69
C LYS A 23 -4.71 -19.14 0.89
N VAL A 24 -4.85 -18.76 2.14
CA VAL A 24 -4.92 -17.38 2.58
C VAL A 24 -3.58 -17.04 3.21
N ALA A 25 -3.05 -15.86 2.89
CA ALA A 25 -1.85 -15.35 3.50
C ALA A 25 -2.13 -14.03 4.20
N VAL A 26 -1.49 -13.83 5.34
CA VAL A 26 -1.39 -12.53 6.02
C VAL A 26 0.05 -12.09 5.96
N LYS A 27 0.27 -10.81 5.67
CA LYS A 27 1.61 -10.27 5.50
C LYS A 27 1.79 -8.89 6.13
N THR A 28 3.04 -8.59 6.48
CA THR A 28 3.47 -7.25 6.84
C THR A 28 4.69 -6.85 6.02
N ASN A 29 4.79 -5.58 5.65
CA ASN A 29 5.91 -5.03 4.93
C ASN A 29 6.96 -4.47 5.91
N LEU A 30 8.05 -5.22 6.10
CA LEU A 30 9.13 -4.87 7.01
C LEU A 30 9.80 -3.52 6.68
N LEU A 31 9.82 -3.13 5.40
CA LEU A 31 10.30 -1.81 5.00
C LEU A 31 9.38 -0.70 5.55
N SER A 32 8.07 -0.83 5.41
CA SER A 32 7.11 0.13 5.96
C SER A 32 7.19 0.19 7.48
N ASP A 33 7.32 -0.96 8.12
CA ASP A 33 7.43 -1.06 9.59
C ASP A 33 8.71 -0.37 10.09
N ALA A 34 9.84 -0.51 9.38
CA ALA A 34 11.10 0.17 9.69
C ALA A 34 10.98 1.71 9.58
N PHE A 35 10.08 2.22 8.74
CA PHE A 35 9.77 3.64 8.63
C PHE A 35 8.59 4.07 9.53
N PHE A 36 8.30 3.33 10.60
CA PHE A 36 7.22 3.61 11.56
C PHE A 36 5.83 3.69 10.90
N SER A 37 5.62 2.94 9.84
CA SER A 37 4.36 2.86 9.11
C SER A 37 3.84 1.42 9.10
N PRO A 38 3.23 0.95 10.21
CA PRO A 38 2.67 -0.39 10.28
C PRO A 38 1.82 -0.69 9.05
N ASN A 39 2.03 -1.86 8.49
CA ASN A 39 1.36 -2.31 7.29
C ASN A 39 0.73 -3.68 7.54
N LEU A 40 -0.45 -3.87 7.01
CA LEU A 40 -1.12 -5.17 7.03
C LEU A 40 -1.60 -5.49 5.62
N GLY A 41 -1.38 -6.72 5.19
CA GLY A 41 -1.88 -7.26 3.93
C GLY A 41 -2.55 -8.61 4.12
N VAL A 42 -3.55 -8.85 3.30
CA VAL A 42 -4.22 -10.16 3.18
C VAL A 42 -4.22 -10.54 1.71
N GLU A 43 -3.74 -11.73 1.43
CA GLU A 43 -3.70 -12.27 0.08
C GLU A 43 -4.48 -13.59 0.00
N VAL A 44 -5.32 -13.70 -1.03
CA VAL A 44 -6.18 -14.87 -1.24
C VAL A 44 -5.95 -15.43 -2.64
N GLY A 45 -5.67 -16.73 -2.71
CA GLY A 45 -5.58 -17.45 -3.97
C GLY A 45 -6.98 -17.82 -4.51
N PHE A 46 -7.35 -17.29 -5.67
CA PHE A 46 -8.64 -17.56 -6.32
C PHE A 46 -8.53 -18.46 -7.55
N ALA A 47 -7.32 -18.72 -8.04
CA ALA A 47 -7.06 -19.67 -9.10
C ALA A 47 -5.65 -20.28 -8.93
N PRO A 48 -5.27 -21.34 -9.66
CA PRO A 48 -4.00 -22.07 -9.45
C PRO A 48 -2.75 -21.19 -9.47
N ARG A 49 -2.76 -20.12 -10.28
CA ARG A 49 -1.63 -19.18 -10.43
C ARG A 49 -2.01 -17.73 -10.17
N TRP A 50 -3.19 -17.48 -9.63
CA TRP A 50 -3.69 -16.13 -9.40
C TRP A 50 -4.03 -15.89 -7.96
N THR A 51 -3.60 -14.75 -7.45
CA THR A 51 -3.94 -14.27 -6.11
C THR A 51 -4.39 -12.82 -6.17
N LEU A 52 -5.21 -12.45 -5.20
CA LEU A 52 -5.59 -11.07 -4.91
C LEU A 52 -4.98 -10.69 -3.57
N ASP A 53 -4.08 -9.73 -3.59
CA ASP A 53 -3.51 -9.07 -2.41
C ASP A 53 -4.22 -7.76 -2.14
N VAL A 54 -4.54 -7.49 -0.89
CA VAL A 54 -5.01 -6.18 -0.44
C VAL A 54 -4.18 -5.80 0.76
N SER A 55 -3.35 -4.80 0.60
CA SER A 55 -2.43 -4.33 1.63
C SER A 55 -2.48 -2.82 1.80
N GLY A 56 -2.03 -2.34 2.94
CA GLY A 56 -1.95 -0.91 3.17
C GLY A 56 -1.27 -0.53 4.47
N PRO A 57 -0.46 0.54 4.45
CA PRO A 57 0.09 1.15 5.65
C PRO A 57 -0.96 2.03 6.33
N PHE A 58 -0.87 2.10 7.64
CA PHE A 58 -1.61 3.05 8.45
C PHE A 58 -0.68 3.72 9.45
N ASN A 59 -0.59 5.04 9.39
CA ASN A 59 0.18 5.83 10.33
C ASN A 59 -0.65 7.03 10.81
N GLY A 60 -1.06 6.98 12.05
CA GLY A 60 -1.82 8.05 12.73
C GLY A 60 -0.97 8.93 13.68
N TRP A 61 0.35 8.68 13.77
CA TRP A 61 1.19 9.26 14.79
C TRP A 61 1.53 10.74 14.52
N THR A 62 1.58 11.50 15.58
CA THR A 62 2.25 12.80 15.61
C THR A 62 3.54 12.61 16.39
N LEU A 63 4.67 12.77 15.72
CA LEU A 63 5.99 12.69 16.34
C LEU A 63 6.30 14.00 17.10
N SER A 64 7.25 13.95 18.05
CA SER A 64 7.72 15.11 18.78
C SER A 64 8.21 16.24 17.86
N HIS A 65 8.12 17.51 18.32
CA HIS A 65 8.48 18.72 17.57
C HIS A 65 7.59 19.01 16.34
N ASP A 66 6.27 18.87 16.47
CA ASP A 66 5.28 19.15 15.42
C ASP A 66 5.50 18.42 14.09
N ARG A 67 6.29 17.34 14.10
CA ARG A 67 6.47 16.47 12.94
C ARG A 67 5.22 15.64 12.72
N ARG A 68 4.57 15.85 11.58
CA ARG A 68 3.38 15.09 11.18
C ARG A 68 3.76 14.09 10.11
N TRP A 69 3.54 12.82 10.41
CA TRP A 69 3.73 11.71 9.48
C TRP A 69 2.46 10.86 9.46
N LYS A 70 1.35 11.51 9.08
CA LYS A 70 0.05 10.84 9.06
C LYS A 70 -0.28 10.45 7.63
N HIS A 71 -0.51 9.18 7.41
CA HIS A 71 -0.96 8.67 6.13
C HIS A 71 -1.69 7.34 6.30
N TRP A 72 -2.54 7.07 5.38
CA TRP A 72 -3.10 5.75 5.15
C TRP A 72 -3.19 5.52 3.64
N ALA A 73 -3.04 4.28 3.22
CA ALA A 73 -3.23 3.88 1.84
C ALA A 73 -3.84 2.49 1.78
N VAL A 74 -4.50 2.20 0.69
CA VAL A 74 -4.94 0.85 0.32
C VAL A 74 -4.42 0.55 -1.06
N GLN A 75 -3.89 -0.66 -1.23
CA GLN A 75 -3.27 -1.11 -2.47
C GLN A 75 -3.75 -2.52 -2.81
N PRO A 76 -4.89 -2.66 -3.50
CA PRO A 76 -5.31 -3.92 -4.10
C PRO A 76 -4.41 -4.26 -5.28
N GLU A 77 -4.01 -5.53 -5.38
CA GLU A 77 -3.15 -6.06 -6.42
C GLU A 77 -3.59 -7.44 -6.86
N VAL A 78 -3.71 -7.64 -8.14
CA VAL A 78 -3.88 -8.98 -8.74
C VAL A 78 -2.50 -9.46 -9.16
N ARG A 79 -2.14 -10.68 -8.74
CA ARG A 79 -0.84 -11.30 -8.98
C ARG A 79 -0.96 -12.54 -9.82
N TYR A 80 -0.04 -12.69 -10.74
CA TYR A 80 0.14 -13.89 -11.54
C TYR A 80 1.47 -14.56 -11.20
N TRP A 81 1.42 -15.80 -10.73
CA TRP A 81 2.56 -16.61 -10.34
C TRP A 81 3.07 -17.45 -11.49
N LEU A 82 4.36 -17.44 -11.75
CA LEU A 82 4.95 -18.22 -12.86
C LEU A 82 4.96 -19.72 -12.58
N CYS A 83 5.08 -20.10 -11.32
CA CYS A 83 5.00 -21.48 -10.85
C CYS A 83 3.74 -21.66 -9.99
N ASP A 84 3.88 -22.15 -8.79
CA ASP A 84 2.79 -22.27 -7.83
C ASP A 84 2.55 -20.95 -7.10
N ARG A 85 1.29 -20.70 -6.72
CA ARG A 85 0.96 -19.51 -5.92
C ARG A 85 1.72 -19.51 -4.60
N PHE A 86 2.09 -18.33 -4.15
CA PHE A 86 2.90 -18.07 -2.95
C PHE A 86 4.34 -18.60 -3.00
N GLY A 87 4.86 -18.98 -4.17
CA GLY A 87 6.25 -19.44 -4.32
C GLY A 87 6.88 -19.01 -5.63
N GLY A 88 8.13 -18.52 -5.57
CA GLY A 88 8.89 -18.12 -6.73
C GLY A 88 8.49 -16.75 -7.29
N HIS A 89 8.60 -16.60 -8.59
CA HIS A 89 8.39 -15.33 -9.30
C HIS A 89 6.90 -15.01 -9.52
N PHE A 90 6.54 -13.75 -9.39
CA PHE A 90 5.21 -13.26 -9.74
C PHE A 90 5.27 -11.87 -10.40
N PHE A 91 4.26 -11.59 -11.19
CA PHE A 91 3.95 -10.27 -11.71
C PHE A 91 2.63 -9.79 -11.11
N GLY A 92 2.56 -8.51 -10.79
CA GLY A 92 1.36 -7.89 -10.24
C GLY A 92 0.88 -6.71 -11.06
N ALA A 93 -0.42 -6.47 -11.00
CA ALA A 93 -1.03 -5.22 -11.42
C ALA A 93 -1.81 -4.66 -10.24
N HIS A 94 -1.47 -3.44 -9.82
CA HIS A 94 -2.03 -2.84 -8.62
C HIS A 94 -2.69 -1.49 -8.89
N LEU A 95 -3.71 -1.22 -8.12
CA LEU A 95 -4.22 0.11 -7.88
C LEU A 95 -3.73 0.57 -6.52
N HIS A 96 -3.62 1.87 -6.33
CA HIS A 96 -3.30 2.42 -5.01
C HIS A 96 -4.02 3.74 -4.80
N GLY A 97 -4.40 4.00 -3.56
CA GLY A 97 -5.03 5.25 -3.17
C GLY A 97 -4.95 5.48 -1.69
N GLY A 98 -4.99 6.74 -1.28
CA GLY A 98 -4.89 7.09 0.13
C GLY A 98 -4.84 8.58 0.37
N GLN A 99 -4.58 8.92 1.62
CA GLN A 99 -4.43 10.30 2.07
C GLN A 99 -3.16 10.45 2.90
N TYR A 100 -2.59 11.62 2.84
CA TYR A 100 -1.39 11.95 3.60
C TYR A 100 -1.47 13.36 4.18
N ASN A 101 -0.79 13.53 5.32
CA ASN A 101 -0.58 14.81 5.98
C ASN A 101 0.84 14.80 6.55
N ILE A 102 1.77 15.36 5.79
CA ILE A 102 3.21 15.28 6.03
C ILE A 102 3.78 16.68 6.18
N GLY A 103 4.56 16.91 7.23
CA GLY A 103 5.24 18.17 7.46
C GLY A 103 6.22 18.13 8.64
N GLY A 104 7.15 19.08 8.69
CA GLY A 104 8.11 19.20 9.78
C GLY A 104 9.32 18.28 9.68
N PHE A 105 9.63 17.72 8.51
CA PHE A 105 10.79 16.88 8.31
C PHE A 105 11.95 17.63 7.66
N ASP A 106 13.13 17.53 8.27
CA ASP A 106 14.39 18.07 7.72
C ASP A 106 15.00 17.01 6.78
N GLY A 107 14.47 16.93 5.58
CA GLY A 107 14.97 16.02 4.55
C GLY A 107 15.98 16.72 3.65
N LYS A 108 17.21 16.22 3.61
CA LYS A 108 18.25 16.72 2.67
C LYS A 108 18.20 15.99 1.29
N ILE A 109 17.18 15.19 1.07
CA ILE A 109 17.09 14.30 -0.08
C ILE A 109 16.10 14.87 -1.08
N ASN A 110 16.53 15.02 -2.33
CA ASN A 110 15.65 15.22 -3.47
C ASN A 110 15.44 13.85 -4.11
N MET A 111 14.28 13.25 -3.89
CA MET A 111 13.96 11.92 -4.38
C MET A 111 12.66 11.95 -5.17
N LEU A 112 12.67 11.35 -6.36
CA LEU A 112 11.48 11.17 -7.19
C LEU A 112 10.78 12.48 -7.60
N GLY A 113 11.57 13.53 -7.88
CA GLY A 113 11.02 14.83 -8.30
C GLY A 113 10.38 15.65 -7.19
N THR A 114 10.38 15.17 -5.94
CA THR A 114 9.87 15.89 -4.77
C THR A 114 11.02 16.48 -3.98
N ASP A 115 11.04 17.80 -3.78
CA ASP A 115 12.02 18.50 -2.97
C ASP A 115 11.65 18.40 -1.49
N PHE A 116 12.18 17.39 -0.81
CA PHE A 116 11.95 17.16 0.63
C PHE A 116 12.55 18.22 1.54
N ARG A 117 13.44 19.11 1.03
CA ARG A 117 13.99 20.23 1.81
C ARG A 117 12.91 21.25 2.17
N LYS A 118 11.85 21.34 1.38
CA LYS A 118 10.72 22.24 1.65
C LYS A 118 9.77 21.72 2.73
N LEU A 119 9.87 20.42 3.11
CA LEU A 119 9.03 19.82 4.16
C LEU A 119 9.35 20.34 5.57
N LYS A 120 10.51 20.95 5.78
CA LYS A 120 10.91 21.52 7.09
C LYS A 120 9.94 22.60 7.55
N ASP A 121 9.62 23.53 6.65
CA ASP A 121 8.83 24.73 6.94
C ASP A 121 7.43 24.70 6.30
N THR A 122 7.06 23.58 5.68
CA THR A 122 5.80 23.44 4.98
C THR A 122 5.12 22.10 5.33
N ARG A 123 3.80 22.11 5.31
CA ARG A 123 2.97 20.94 5.49
C ARG A 123 2.18 20.69 4.21
N TYR A 124 2.21 19.46 3.75
CA TYR A 124 1.43 18.98 2.61
C TYR A 124 0.33 18.04 3.11
N GLN A 125 -0.88 18.33 2.72
CA GLN A 125 -2.04 17.50 3.00
C GLN A 125 -2.77 17.24 1.70
N GLY A 126 -3.04 15.98 1.39
CA GLY A 126 -3.68 15.64 0.13
C GLY A 126 -4.12 14.19 0.07
N TRP A 127 -4.64 13.85 -1.11
CA TRP A 127 -4.98 12.49 -1.46
C TRP A 127 -4.30 12.10 -2.78
N PHE A 128 -4.15 10.83 -2.99
CA PHE A 128 -3.59 10.28 -4.23
C PHE A 128 -4.35 9.04 -4.67
N ILE A 129 -4.33 8.82 -5.97
CA ILE A 129 -4.83 7.60 -6.61
C ILE A 129 -3.93 7.27 -7.78
N GLY A 130 -3.73 5.99 -8.04
CA GLY A 130 -2.88 5.57 -9.13
C GLY A 130 -2.97 4.10 -9.44
N ALA A 131 -2.19 3.69 -10.45
CA ALA A 131 -2.08 2.32 -10.89
C ALA A 131 -0.65 2.01 -11.29
N GLY A 132 -0.28 0.74 -11.23
CA GLY A 132 1.05 0.31 -11.60
C GLY A 132 1.14 -1.20 -11.83
N VAL A 133 2.34 -1.60 -12.20
CA VAL A 133 2.71 -3.01 -12.33
C VAL A 133 3.85 -3.32 -11.40
N SER A 134 3.92 -4.54 -10.92
CA SER A 134 4.94 -5.00 -10.00
C SER A 134 5.57 -6.31 -10.48
N TYR A 135 6.74 -6.55 -9.95
CA TYR A 135 7.43 -7.83 -10.05
C TYR A 135 8.02 -8.17 -8.69
N GLY A 136 7.89 -9.43 -8.32
CA GLY A 136 8.41 -9.91 -7.06
C GLY A 136 8.83 -11.37 -7.08
N TYR A 137 9.44 -11.74 -5.96
CA TYR A 137 9.87 -13.10 -5.70
C TYR A 137 9.56 -13.50 -4.26
N ALA A 138 8.94 -14.66 -4.08
CA ALA A 138 8.65 -15.26 -2.79
C ALA A 138 9.63 -16.39 -2.47
N PHE A 139 10.42 -16.20 -1.42
CA PHE A 139 11.31 -17.19 -0.84
C PHE A 139 10.54 -18.02 0.18
N ILE A 140 10.45 -19.32 -0.05
CA ILE A 140 9.80 -20.25 0.87
C ILE A 140 10.77 -20.52 2.03
N LEU A 141 10.47 -20.01 3.23
CA LEU A 141 11.29 -20.22 4.42
C LEU A 141 10.87 -21.48 5.18
N GLY A 142 9.64 -21.94 4.98
CA GLY A 142 9.12 -23.11 5.67
C GLY A 142 7.67 -23.40 5.31
N ARG A 143 7.02 -24.18 6.11
CA ARG A 143 5.66 -24.69 5.85
C ARG A 143 4.59 -23.59 5.79
N HIS A 144 4.77 -22.54 6.61
CA HIS A 144 3.81 -21.44 6.79
C HIS A 144 4.44 -20.07 6.58
N TRP A 145 5.75 -19.98 6.41
CA TRP A 145 6.45 -18.70 6.34
C TRP A 145 7.14 -18.50 5.02
N ASN A 146 6.90 -17.34 4.42
CA ASN A 146 7.60 -16.87 3.23
C ASN A 146 8.17 -15.46 3.49
N LEU A 147 9.24 -15.15 2.77
CA LEU A 147 9.76 -13.81 2.63
C LEU A 147 9.54 -13.38 1.17
N GLU A 148 8.83 -12.30 0.94
CA GLU A 148 8.61 -11.76 -0.40
C GLU A 148 9.40 -10.47 -0.58
N THR A 149 10.03 -10.33 -1.75
CA THR A 149 10.59 -9.06 -2.20
C THR A 149 9.82 -8.59 -3.43
N GLU A 150 9.48 -7.30 -3.47
CA GLU A 150 8.66 -6.76 -4.53
C GLU A 150 9.04 -5.32 -4.87
N ILE A 151 9.06 -5.01 -6.16
CA ILE A 151 9.20 -3.66 -6.68
C ILE A 151 8.11 -3.40 -7.72
N GLY A 152 7.55 -2.19 -7.70
CA GLY A 152 6.52 -1.78 -8.65
C GLY A 152 6.76 -0.38 -9.19
N LEU A 153 6.39 -0.21 -10.45
CA LEU A 153 6.42 1.05 -11.17
C LEU A 153 5.00 1.41 -11.60
N GLY A 154 4.68 2.68 -11.58
CA GLY A 154 3.35 3.10 -11.95
C GLY A 154 3.19 4.61 -12.08
N TYR A 155 1.96 4.99 -12.22
CA TYR A 155 1.51 6.37 -12.28
C TYR A 155 0.63 6.68 -11.08
N SER A 156 0.83 7.86 -10.49
CA SER A 156 0.01 8.38 -9.40
C SER A 156 -0.42 9.81 -9.67
N TYR A 157 -1.70 10.05 -9.53
CA TYR A 157 -2.31 11.38 -9.53
C TYR A 157 -2.57 11.83 -8.11
N THR A 158 -2.08 13.00 -7.75
CA THR A 158 -2.16 13.55 -6.41
C THR A 158 -2.78 14.94 -6.45
N ARG A 159 -3.65 15.24 -5.50
CA ARG A 159 -4.09 16.60 -5.20
C ARG A 159 -3.72 16.98 -3.79
N TYR A 160 -3.12 18.15 -3.62
CA TYR A 160 -2.64 18.58 -2.32
C TYR A 160 -2.86 20.06 -2.03
N ASP A 161 -2.98 20.31 -0.74
CA ASP A 161 -2.93 21.64 -0.14
C ASP A 161 -1.56 21.86 0.52
N ARG A 162 -1.01 23.06 0.37
CA ARG A 162 0.25 23.43 1.02
C ARG A 162 0.01 24.49 2.08
N TYR A 163 0.58 24.27 3.26
CA TYR A 163 0.52 25.19 4.40
C TYR A 163 1.92 25.69 4.76
N ARG A 164 2.03 26.94 5.19
CA ARG A 164 3.31 27.64 5.46
C ARG A 164 3.97 27.25 6.77
N CYS A 165 3.50 26.30 7.48
CA CYS A 165 4.07 25.91 8.77
C CYS A 165 3.60 24.49 9.09
N SER A 166 4.40 23.74 9.82
CA SER A 166 4.06 22.37 10.19
C SER A 166 2.86 22.30 11.16
N GLY A 167 2.69 23.29 12.02
CA GLY A 167 1.67 23.31 13.08
C GLY A 167 0.42 24.15 12.77
N CYS A 168 0.56 25.41 12.36
CA CYS A 168 -0.53 26.39 12.38
C CYS A 168 -0.54 27.41 11.21
N GLY A 169 0.05 27.05 10.06
CA GLY A 169 0.22 27.99 8.97
C GLY A 169 -1.05 28.29 8.17
N LYS A 170 -1.11 29.49 7.56
CA LYS A 170 -2.08 29.81 6.53
C LYS A 170 -1.89 28.90 5.32
N LYS A 171 -3.02 28.49 4.72
CA LYS A 171 -3.04 27.76 3.46
C LYS A 171 -2.45 28.65 2.35
N VAL A 172 -1.39 28.22 1.72
CA VAL A 172 -0.66 28.97 0.67
C VAL A 172 -1.09 28.55 -0.71
N GLU A 173 -1.34 27.26 -0.89
CA GLU A 173 -1.82 26.68 -2.14
C GLU A 173 -2.98 25.74 -1.84
N THR A 174 -3.98 25.77 -2.72
CA THR A 174 -5.19 24.97 -2.59
C THR A 174 -5.33 24.09 -3.82
N ASP A 175 -5.57 22.80 -3.59
CA ASP A 175 -5.99 21.83 -4.58
C ASP A 175 -5.09 21.77 -5.84
N LYS A 176 -3.76 21.76 -5.62
CA LYS A 176 -2.77 21.64 -6.69
C LYS A 176 -2.69 20.22 -7.21
N PRO A 177 -2.87 20.00 -8.51
CA PRO A 177 -2.64 18.68 -9.12
C PRO A 177 -1.15 18.40 -9.27
N HIS A 178 -0.75 17.16 -9.05
CA HIS A 178 0.60 16.66 -9.32
C HIS A 178 0.53 15.27 -9.92
N HIS A 179 1.31 15.09 -10.98
CA HIS A 179 1.44 13.83 -11.71
C HIS A 179 2.80 13.21 -11.40
N TYR A 180 2.81 11.97 -11.04
CA TYR A 180 4.02 11.24 -10.71
C TYR A 180 4.10 9.94 -11.52
N ILE A 181 5.24 9.69 -12.13
CA ILE A 181 5.59 8.42 -12.78
C ILE A 181 6.88 7.93 -12.14
N GLY A 182 6.87 6.72 -11.61
CA GLY A 182 8.04 6.15 -10.95
C GLY A 182 7.69 4.96 -10.06
N PRO A 183 8.58 4.60 -9.10
CA PRO A 183 8.30 3.55 -8.13
C PRO A 183 7.05 3.83 -7.31
N THR A 184 6.07 2.94 -7.39
CA THR A 184 4.80 3.02 -6.64
C THR A 184 4.67 1.94 -5.59
N LYS A 185 5.57 0.94 -5.62
CA LYS A 185 5.62 -0.14 -4.64
C LYS A 185 7.07 -0.55 -4.39
N ALA A 186 7.44 -0.72 -3.13
CA ALA A 186 8.65 -1.36 -2.68
C ALA A 186 8.34 -2.10 -1.39
N ALA A 187 8.54 -3.40 -1.37
CA ALA A 187 8.18 -4.22 -0.22
C ALA A 187 9.19 -5.34 0.04
N ILE A 188 9.42 -5.59 1.31
CA ILE A 188 9.99 -6.82 1.84
C ILE A 188 8.95 -7.34 2.82
N ASN A 189 8.14 -8.30 2.38
CA ASN A 189 7.02 -8.80 3.16
C ASN A 189 7.42 -10.07 3.91
N LEU A 190 7.11 -10.12 5.20
CA LEU A 190 7.01 -11.36 5.93
C LEU A 190 5.58 -11.87 5.79
N VAL A 191 5.44 -13.10 5.32
CA VAL A 191 4.15 -13.70 4.92
C VAL A 191 3.91 -14.95 5.74
N TYR A 192 2.71 -15.05 6.30
CA TYR A 192 2.23 -16.26 6.97
C TYR A 192 1.09 -16.89 6.16
N LEU A 193 1.23 -18.17 5.83
CA LEU A 193 0.28 -18.97 5.05
C LEU A 193 -0.57 -19.85 5.96
N PHE A 194 -1.88 -19.80 5.78
CA PHE A 194 -2.85 -20.62 6.49
C PHE A 194 -3.19 -21.90 5.73
#